data_31b60a1da8a5c77ed41c5096c6021c31
#
_entry.id   31b60a1da8a5c77ed41c5096c6021c31
#
_cell.length_a   1.000
_cell.length_b   1.000
_cell.length_c   1.000
_cell.angle_alpha   90.00
_cell.angle_beta   90.00
_cell.angle_gamma   90.00
#
_symmetry.space_group_name_H-M   'P 1'
#
loop_
_entity.id
_entity.type
_entity.pdbx_description
1 polymer ?
#
loop_
_entity_poly.entity_id
_entity_poly.type
_entity_poly.pdbx_seq_one_letter_code
_entity_poly.pdbx_strand_id
1 'polypeptide(L)'
;MSLLQMSFLGTVIILLIVVLRAVLINRLPKKTFLILWWIALIRLLVPFSIKSVTSIYSLFQSIYSDINPVRTAQTTTFLPIHGNMPETANGLSEAMVQRTESISILSVIWLAGLLLCFGFFAVSYIKCYREFRFSLPVENDILEAWKEKHPLKRSLSIRQTETIAAPLSYGVIRPVILMPKNTEWKNIYQLRYVLEHEYVHIRRLDMLTKLIMIAAVCIHWFNPLVWVMYILFNRDLELSCDETVVRRFGMDIKSVYATALISMEEKKSGLTPLCNSFSKNAIEERIRAIMKIKKTSKFAVIISAVLVICVTG
;
A
#
# COMPACT_ATOMS: atom_id res chain seq x y z
N MET A 1 20.35 -0.44 9.09
CA MET A 1 19.39 0.57 9.60
C MET A 1 18.51 -0.09 10.64
N SER A 2 18.24 0.59 11.78
CA SER A 2 17.26 0.11 12.75
C SER A 2 15.82 0.28 12.19
N LEU A 3 14.87 -0.51 12.69
CA LEU A 3 13.47 -0.44 12.30
C LEU A 3 12.87 0.95 12.56
N LEU A 4 13.28 1.61 13.63
CA LEU A 4 12.87 2.97 13.96
C LEU A 4 13.38 3.99 12.92
N GLN A 5 14.62 3.85 12.45
CA GLN A 5 15.17 4.71 11.39
C GLN A 5 14.41 4.53 10.07
N MET A 6 14.08 3.29 9.70
CA MET A 6 13.26 3.01 8.50
C MET A 6 11.88 3.64 8.62
N SER A 7 11.23 3.48 9.79
CA SER A 7 9.93 4.06 10.08
C SER A 7 9.96 5.58 10.01
N PHE A 8 10.98 6.22 10.58
CA PHE A 8 11.13 7.68 10.56
C PHE A 8 11.31 8.23 9.13
N LEU A 9 12.22 7.64 8.34
CA LEU A 9 12.42 8.05 6.95
C LEU A 9 11.17 7.80 6.10
N GLY A 10 10.51 6.66 6.30
CA GLY A 10 9.21 6.37 5.66
C GLY A 10 8.15 7.41 6.01
N THR A 11 8.11 7.87 7.26
CA THR A 11 7.22 8.92 7.75
C THR A 11 7.39 10.22 6.98
N VAL A 12 8.63 10.67 6.77
CA VAL A 12 8.92 11.91 6.02
C VAL A 12 8.42 11.79 4.58
N ILE A 13 8.68 10.67 3.92
CA ILE A 13 8.21 10.42 2.54
C ILE A 13 6.67 10.37 2.50
N ILE A 14 6.03 9.69 3.44
CA ILE A 14 4.57 9.62 3.52
C ILE A 14 3.97 11.02 3.67
N LEU A 15 4.49 11.86 4.56
CA LEU A 15 4.03 13.24 4.74
C LEU A 15 4.18 14.04 3.45
N LEU A 16 5.33 13.94 2.79
CA LEU A 16 5.55 14.60 1.51
C LEU A 16 4.51 14.16 0.47
N ILE A 17 4.25 12.86 0.34
CA ILE A 17 3.25 12.34 -0.60
C ILE A 17 1.84 12.80 -0.24
N VAL A 18 1.49 12.84 1.04
CA VAL A 18 0.18 13.35 1.51
C VAL A 18 -0.02 14.81 1.09
N VAL A 19 0.98 15.66 1.31
CA VAL A 19 0.92 17.08 0.90
C VAL A 19 0.83 17.20 -0.63
N LEU A 20 1.68 16.48 -1.37
CA LEU A 20 1.64 16.47 -2.84
C LEU A 20 0.28 15.97 -3.37
N ARG A 21 -0.28 14.93 -2.74
CA ARG A 21 -1.61 14.42 -3.06
C ARG A 21 -2.68 15.51 -2.85
N ALA A 22 -2.69 16.18 -1.73
CA ALA A 22 -3.67 17.22 -1.42
C ALA A 22 -3.67 18.34 -2.46
N VAL A 23 -2.50 18.74 -2.96
CA VAL A 23 -2.36 19.84 -3.93
C VAL A 23 -2.60 19.38 -5.38
N LEU A 24 -2.11 18.18 -5.75
CA LEU A 24 -1.96 17.76 -7.15
C LEU A 24 -2.95 16.68 -7.59
N ILE A 25 -3.82 16.14 -6.71
CA ILE A 25 -4.70 15.02 -7.02
C ILE A 25 -5.65 15.30 -8.20
N ASN A 26 -6.01 16.56 -8.45
CA ASN A 26 -6.87 16.96 -9.56
C ASN A 26 -6.09 17.38 -10.82
N ARG A 27 -4.76 17.46 -10.75
CA ARG A 27 -3.90 17.93 -11.84
C ARG A 27 -3.09 16.82 -12.50
N LEU A 28 -2.70 15.81 -11.72
CA LEU A 28 -1.87 14.70 -12.19
C LEU A 28 -2.69 13.42 -12.43
N PRO A 29 -2.20 12.51 -13.31
CA PRO A 29 -2.77 11.18 -13.46
C PRO A 29 -2.78 10.44 -12.12
N LYS A 30 -3.87 9.72 -11.79
CA LYS A 30 -3.99 9.00 -10.51
C LYS A 30 -2.93 7.92 -10.34
N LYS A 31 -2.44 7.34 -11.45
CA LYS A 31 -1.34 6.36 -11.43
C LYS A 31 -0.05 6.90 -10.81
N THR A 32 0.22 8.21 -10.92
CA THR A 32 1.39 8.86 -10.32
C THR A 32 1.44 8.64 -8.80
N PHE A 33 0.28 8.80 -8.13
CA PHE A 33 0.21 8.61 -6.68
C PHE A 33 0.45 7.15 -6.28
N LEU A 34 0.00 6.18 -7.09
CA LEU A 34 0.31 4.78 -6.83
C LEU A 34 1.82 4.50 -6.91
N ILE A 35 2.52 5.11 -7.87
CA ILE A 35 3.98 4.97 -7.98
C ILE A 35 4.66 5.59 -6.75
N LEU A 36 4.23 6.78 -6.32
CA LEU A 36 4.76 7.43 -5.11
C LEU A 36 4.54 6.57 -3.87
N TRP A 37 3.36 5.94 -3.72
CA TRP A 37 3.09 5.01 -2.62
C TRP A 37 3.98 3.76 -2.67
N TRP A 38 4.30 3.25 -3.88
CA TRP A 38 5.25 2.16 -4.03
C TRP A 38 6.66 2.55 -3.55
N ILE A 39 7.10 3.79 -3.81
CA ILE A 39 8.38 4.30 -3.31
C ILE A 39 8.39 4.31 -1.78
N ALA A 40 7.35 4.86 -1.15
CA ALA A 40 7.23 4.86 0.30
C ALA A 40 7.22 3.43 0.87
N LEU A 41 6.52 2.50 0.21
CA LEU A 41 6.42 1.11 0.61
C LEU A 41 7.78 0.39 0.54
N ILE A 42 8.53 0.57 -0.57
CA ILE A 42 9.88 0.03 -0.72
C ILE A 42 10.78 0.57 0.38
N ARG A 43 10.70 1.87 0.70
CA ARG A 43 11.51 2.49 1.75
C ARG A 43 11.19 1.96 3.15
N LEU A 44 9.94 1.58 3.40
CA LEU A 44 9.52 0.98 4.67
C LEU A 44 9.95 -0.49 4.81
N LEU A 45 9.95 -1.25 3.70
CA LEU A 45 10.18 -2.70 3.75
C LEU A 45 11.63 -3.10 3.50
N VAL A 46 12.38 -2.27 2.76
CA VAL A 46 13.73 -2.61 2.32
C VAL A 46 14.76 -1.83 3.12
N PRO A 47 15.63 -2.51 3.91
CA PRO A 47 16.59 -1.85 4.81
C PRO A 47 17.83 -1.30 4.09
N PHE A 48 17.81 -1.16 2.77
CA PHE A 48 18.95 -0.62 2.03
C PHE A 48 19.11 0.89 2.24
N SER A 49 20.28 1.28 2.74
CA SER A 49 20.73 2.67 2.73
C SER A 49 21.47 2.92 1.42
N ILE A 50 20.79 3.52 0.44
CA ILE A 50 21.49 4.11 -0.69
C ILE A 50 22.23 5.32 -0.12
N LYS A 51 23.55 5.29 -0.09
CA LYS A 51 24.36 6.46 0.26
C LYS A 51 24.24 7.47 -0.89
N SER A 52 23.21 8.29 -0.85
CA SER A 52 23.06 9.42 -1.76
C SER A 52 23.85 10.60 -1.21
N VAL A 53 24.63 11.24 -2.06
CA VAL A 53 25.44 12.43 -1.73
C VAL A 53 24.53 13.61 -1.32
N THR A 54 23.25 13.59 -1.71
CA THR A 54 22.24 14.61 -1.41
C THR A 54 21.29 14.21 -0.28
N SER A 55 21.68 13.24 0.56
CA SER A 55 20.82 12.76 1.63
C SER A 55 20.59 13.87 2.67
N ILE A 56 19.31 14.15 2.98
CA ILE A 56 18.89 15.01 4.11
C ILE A 56 19.58 14.58 5.41
N TYR A 57 20.05 13.34 5.48
CA TYR A 57 20.82 12.79 6.60
C TYR A 57 22.20 13.47 6.75
N SER A 58 22.86 13.88 5.65
CA SER A 58 24.14 14.61 5.72
C SER A 58 23.94 16.03 6.26
N LEU A 59 22.82 16.66 5.93
CA LEU A 59 22.44 17.97 6.48
C LEU A 59 22.12 17.88 7.99
N PHE A 60 21.40 16.84 8.41
CA PHE A 60 21.08 16.62 9.83
C PHE A 60 22.33 16.26 10.64
N GLN A 61 23.24 15.47 10.07
CA GLN A 61 24.49 15.10 10.72
C GLN A 61 25.44 16.30 10.84
N SER A 62 25.45 17.19 9.85
CA SER A 62 26.19 18.46 9.92
C SER A 62 25.65 19.35 11.04
N ILE A 63 24.32 19.51 11.15
CA ILE A 63 23.68 20.31 12.20
C ILE A 63 23.90 19.66 13.58
N TYR A 64 23.87 18.33 13.68
CA TYR A 64 24.05 17.61 14.94
C TYR A 64 25.51 17.62 15.42
N SER A 65 26.49 17.61 14.52
CA SER A 65 27.92 17.76 14.85
C SER A 65 28.27 19.17 15.32
N ASP A 66 27.58 20.18 14.81
CA ASP A 66 27.77 21.57 15.23
C ASP A 66 27.16 21.86 16.62
N ILE A 67 26.10 21.15 17.00
CA ILE A 67 25.43 21.29 18.30
C ILE A 67 26.12 20.49 19.40
N ASN A 68 26.75 19.37 19.07
CA ASN A 68 27.50 18.53 20.01
C ASN A 68 28.92 18.29 19.50
N PRO A 69 29.88 19.16 19.77
CA PRO A 69 31.27 18.85 19.51
C PRO A 69 31.68 17.72 20.45
N VAL A 70 31.63 16.47 19.98
CA VAL A 70 32.23 15.34 20.68
C VAL A 70 33.70 15.66 20.78
N ARG A 71 34.14 16.02 21.99
CA ARG A 71 35.55 16.06 22.33
C ARG A 71 36.12 14.67 22.04
N THR A 72 36.80 14.54 20.93
CA THR A 72 37.69 13.40 20.66
C THR A 72 38.71 13.40 21.78
N ALA A 73 38.52 12.55 22.78
CA ALA A 73 39.54 12.23 23.73
C ALA A 73 40.70 11.66 22.92
N GLN A 74 41.78 12.47 22.79
CA GLN A 74 43.06 11.99 22.28
C GLN A 74 43.47 10.84 23.18
N THR A 75 43.42 9.63 22.66
CA THR A 75 44.07 8.49 23.27
C THR A 75 45.59 8.80 23.28
N THR A 76 46.08 9.33 24.39
CA THR A 76 47.48 9.44 24.64
C THR A 76 48.06 8.03 24.66
N THR A 77 48.84 7.73 23.65
CA THR A 77 49.63 6.50 23.55
C THR A 77 50.67 6.53 24.71
N PHE A 78 50.39 5.82 25.79
CA PHE A 78 51.41 5.54 26.79
C PHE A 78 52.36 4.50 26.22
N LEU A 79 53.63 4.87 26.11
CA LEU A 79 54.74 3.97 25.79
C LEU A 79 54.85 2.88 26.89
N PRO A 80 55.07 1.62 26.55
CA PRO A 80 55.19 0.56 27.54
C PRO A 80 56.52 0.65 28.25
N ILE A 81 56.51 0.84 29.57
CA ILE A 81 57.67 0.61 30.43
C ILE A 81 57.80 -0.90 30.60
N HIS A 82 58.93 -1.44 30.20
CA HIS A 82 59.33 -2.83 30.41
C HIS A 82 59.38 -3.15 31.91
N GLY A 83 58.50 -4.03 32.34
CA GLY A 83 58.55 -4.67 33.65
C GLY A 83 58.03 -6.08 33.52
N ASN A 84 58.93 -7.07 33.62
CA ASN A 84 58.60 -8.51 33.58
C ASN A 84 57.69 -8.89 34.74
N MET A 85 56.47 -9.37 34.43
CA MET A 85 55.66 -10.16 35.34
C MET A 85 55.07 -11.38 34.61
N PRO A 86 54.98 -12.55 35.26
CA PRO A 86 54.64 -13.79 34.56
C PRO A 86 53.18 -13.87 34.13
N GLU A 87 53.07 -14.19 32.88
CA GLU A 87 51.83 -14.52 32.15
C GLU A 87 51.27 -15.87 32.61
N THR A 88 50.38 -15.95 33.57
CA THR A 88 49.53 -17.15 33.74
C THR A 88 48.38 -16.91 34.71
N ALA A 89 47.45 -16.02 34.47
CA ALA A 89 46.14 -16.06 35.17
C ALA A 89 44.97 -15.29 34.50
N ASN A 90 45.21 -14.53 33.43
CA ASN A 90 44.11 -13.68 32.88
C ASN A 90 43.49 -14.17 31.56
N GLY A 91 43.94 -15.31 31.01
CA GLY A 91 43.47 -15.84 29.72
C GLY A 91 42.11 -16.58 29.76
N LEU A 92 41.53 -16.82 30.93
CA LEU A 92 40.30 -17.61 31.05
C LEU A 92 39.07 -16.80 31.46
N SER A 93 39.23 -15.52 31.78
CA SER A 93 38.09 -14.71 32.23
C SER A 93 37.44 -13.87 31.12
N GLU A 94 38.14 -13.62 30.00
CA GLU A 94 37.63 -12.84 28.88
C GLU A 94 36.84 -13.67 27.84
N ALA A 95 37.00 -15.00 27.83
CA ALA A 95 36.34 -15.88 26.85
C ALA A 95 34.92 -16.27 27.23
N MET A 96 34.41 -15.88 28.40
CA MET A 96 33.05 -16.25 28.86
C MET A 96 32.14 -15.07 29.23
N VAL A 97 32.37 -13.88 28.71
CA VAL A 97 31.28 -12.93 28.60
C VAL A 97 30.52 -13.31 27.35
N GLN A 98 29.84 -14.44 27.39
CA GLN A 98 28.72 -14.71 26.51
C GLN A 98 27.76 -13.52 26.69
N ARG A 99 27.73 -12.67 25.68
CA ARG A 99 26.72 -11.64 25.52
C ARG A 99 25.39 -12.35 25.47
N THR A 100 24.81 -12.66 26.62
CA THR A 100 23.38 -12.96 26.71
C THR A 100 22.71 -11.70 26.23
N GLU A 101 22.36 -11.68 24.93
CA GLU A 101 21.53 -10.64 24.36
C GLU A 101 20.21 -10.71 25.12
N SER A 102 20.13 -9.92 26.19
CA SER A 102 18.86 -9.78 26.92
C SER A 102 17.83 -9.27 25.91
N ILE A 103 16.82 -10.09 25.65
CA ILE A 103 15.72 -9.71 24.77
C ILE A 103 15.18 -8.39 25.31
N SER A 104 15.37 -7.31 24.55
CA SER A 104 14.88 -6.00 24.96
C SER A 104 13.36 -6.06 25.12
N ILE A 105 12.83 -5.52 26.22
CA ILE A 105 11.39 -5.39 26.46
C ILE A 105 10.70 -4.72 25.26
N LEU A 106 11.36 -3.75 24.60
CA LEU A 106 10.86 -3.09 23.40
C LEU A 106 10.67 -4.07 22.23
N SER A 107 11.57 -5.06 22.09
CA SER A 107 11.45 -6.09 21.04
C SER A 107 10.26 -7.00 21.29
N VAL A 108 9.98 -7.32 22.55
CA VAL A 108 8.82 -8.14 22.94
C VAL A 108 7.51 -7.38 22.67
N ILE A 109 7.45 -6.10 23.04
CA ILE A 109 6.27 -5.25 22.80
C ILE A 109 6.04 -5.11 21.29
N TRP A 110 7.10 -4.87 20.52
CA TRP A 110 6.99 -4.76 19.06
C TRP A 110 6.49 -6.06 18.44
N LEU A 111 7.03 -7.21 18.84
CA LEU A 111 6.60 -8.51 18.34
C LEU A 111 5.15 -8.82 18.70
N ALA A 112 4.74 -8.52 19.93
CA ALA A 112 3.35 -8.68 20.37
C ALA A 112 2.38 -7.85 19.51
N GLY A 113 2.69 -6.57 19.27
CA GLY A 113 1.89 -5.71 18.40
C GLY A 113 1.85 -6.18 16.96
N LEU A 114 2.98 -6.67 16.41
CA LEU A 114 3.04 -7.27 15.06
C LEU A 114 2.11 -8.48 14.97
N LEU A 115 2.19 -9.41 15.94
CA LEU A 115 1.35 -10.62 15.96
C LEU A 115 -0.13 -10.30 16.11
N LEU A 116 -0.49 -9.31 16.95
CA LEU A 116 -1.88 -8.85 17.10
C LEU A 116 -2.41 -8.24 15.79
N CYS A 117 -1.63 -7.35 15.16
CA CYS A 117 -2.01 -6.72 13.90
C CYS A 117 -2.14 -7.75 12.78
N PHE A 118 -1.16 -8.66 12.65
CA PHE A 118 -1.20 -9.75 11.69
C PHE A 118 -2.40 -10.67 11.93
N GLY A 119 -2.65 -11.07 13.17
CA GLY A 119 -3.80 -11.89 13.56
C GLY A 119 -5.13 -11.24 13.17
N PHE A 120 -5.28 -9.94 13.41
CA PHE A 120 -6.47 -9.18 13.01
C PHE A 120 -6.72 -9.24 11.50
N PHE A 121 -5.70 -8.95 10.68
CA PHE A 121 -5.83 -9.01 9.21
C PHE A 121 -6.01 -10.45 8.72
N ALA A 122 -5.32 -11.42 9.29
CA ALA A 122 -5.44 -12.84 8.92
C ALA A 122 -6.86 -13.36 9.20
N VAL A 123 -7.42 -13.11 10.37
CA VAL A 123 -8.78 -13.50 10.73
C VAL A 123 -9.79 -12.83 9.78
N SER A 124 -9.65 -11.54 9.51
CA SER A 124 -10.50 -10.80 8.58
C SER A 124 -10.44 -11.40 7.17
N TYR A 125 -9.23 -11.71 6.68
CA TYR A 125 -9.04 -12.34 5.38
C TYR A 125 -9.66 -13.74 5.31
N ILE A 126 -9.44 -14.58 6.33
CA ILE A 126 -9.99 -15.93 6.39
C ILE A 126 -11.52 -15.91 6.41
N LYS A 127 -12.14 -14.99 7.18
CA LYS A 127 -13.60 -14.83 7.18
C LYS A 127 -14.13 -14.52 5.78
N CYS A 128 -13.60 -13.48 5.13
CA CYS A 128 -14.00 -13.12 3.77
C CYS A 128 -13.76 -14.27 2.79
N TYR A 129 -12.62 -14.94 2.86
CA TYR A 129 -12.31 -16.07 1.97
C TYR A 129 -13.28 -17.23 2.15
N ARG A 130 -13.66 -17.55 3.40
CA ARG A 130 -14.64 -18.61 3.68
C ARG A 130 -16.01 -18.28 3.11
N GLU A 131 -16.48 -17.03 3.25
CA GLU A 131 -17.74 -16.56 2.68
C GLU A 131 -17.74 -16.67 1.14
N PHE A 132 -16.64 -16.25 0.51
CA PHE A 132 -16.51 -16.25 -0.95
C PHE A 132 -16.39 -17.65 -1.55
N ARG A 133 -15.91 -18.62 -0.78
CA ARG A 133 -15.75 -20.02 -1.23
C ARG A 133 -17.10 -20.67 -1.61
N PHE A 134 -18.19 -20.27 -0.97
CA PHE A 134 -19.53 -20.79 -1.23
C PHE A 134 -20.21 -20.16 -2.45
N SER A 135 -19.53 -19.34 -3.21
CA SER A 135 -20.04 -18.72 -4.42
C SER A 135 -20.24 -19.76 -5.53
N LEU A 136 -21.28 -19.53 -6.36
CA LEU A 136 -21.64 -20.41 -7.48
C LEU A 136 -21.01 -19.88 -8.79
N PRO A 137 -20.57 -20.76 -9.71
CA PRO A 137 -20.18 -20.32 -11.04
C PRO A 137 -21.39 -19.72 -11.79
N VAL A 138 -21.13 -18.75 -12.65
CA VAL A 138 -22.16 -18.15 -13.53
C VAL A 138 -21.85 -18.59 -14.95
N GLU A 139 -22.80 -19.28 -15.55
CA GLU A 139 -22.79 -19.63 -16.96
C GLU A 139 -23.65 -18.59 -17.71
N ASN A 140 -23.02 -17.77 -18.53
CA ASN A 140 -23.67 -16.76 -19.32
C ASN A 140 -22.84 -16.45 -20.56
N ASP A 141 -23.42 -16.54 -21.73
CA ASP A 141 -22.76 -16.33 -23.01
C ASP A 141 -22.09 -14.96 -23.12
N ILE A 142 -22.69 -13.93 -22.49
CA ILE A 142 -22.14 -12.57 -22.45
C ILE A 142 -20.80 -12.54 -21.70
N LEU A 143 -20.69 -13.30 -20.59
CA LEU A 143 -19.50 -13.40 -19.78
C LEU A 143 -18.40 -14.20 -20.47
N GLU A 144 -18.75 -15.27 -21.16
CA GLU A 144 -17.78 -16.07 -21.93
C GLU A 144 -17.21 -15.24 -23.09
N ALA A 145 -18.06 -14.58 -23.88
CA ALA A 145 -17.63 -13.66 -24.94
C ALA A 145 -16.79 -12.49 -24.40
N TRP A 146 -17.05 -12.04 -23.17
CA TRP A 146 -16.25 -11.01 -22.51
C TRP A 146 -14.88 -11.56 -22.08
N LYS A 147 -14.79 -12.76 -21.53
CA LYS A 147 -13.54 -13.43 -21.14
C LYS A 147 -12.62 -13.66 -22.36
N GLU A 148 -13.17 -14.10 -23.49
CA GLU A 148 -12.40 -14.29 -24.74
C GLU A 148 -11.72 -13.00 -25.21
N LYS A 149 -12.38 -11.86 -25.04
CA LYS A 149 -11.83 -10.53 -25.37
C LYS A 149 -10.82 -10.02 -24.36
N HIS A 150 -10.73 -10.64 -23.17
CA HIS A 150 -9.87 -10.22 -22.06
C HIS A 150 -8.93 -11.34 -21.60
N PRO A 151 -8.04 -11.82 -22.46
CA PRO A 151 -7.16 -12.93 -22.13
C PRO A 151 -6.23 -12.58 -20.98
N LEU A 152 -6.12 -13.46 -20.01
CA LEU A 152 -5.18 -13.42 -18.90
C LEU A 152 -4.31 -14.67 -18.94
N LYS A 153 -3.03 -14.53 -18.55
CA LYS A 153 -2.14 -15.70 -18.35
C LYS A 153 -2.59 -16.61 -17.21
N ARG A 154 -3.48 -16.10 -16.35
CA ARG A 154 -4.04 -16.79 -15.17
C ARG A 154 -5.50 -17.14 -15.46
N SER A 155 -5.96 -18.30 -14.98
CA SER A 155 -7.35 -18.72 -15.12
C SER A 155 -8.27 -17.76 -14.35
N LEU A 156 -9.12 -17.01 -15.07
CA LEU A 156 -10.12 -16.11 -14.51
C LEU A 156 -11.47 -16.84 -14.41
N SER A 157 -12.08 -16.83 -13.23
CA SER A 157 -13.43 -17.31 -13.01
C SER A 157 -14.36 -16.18 -12.60
N ILE A 158 -15.63 -16.24 -13.04
CA ILE A 158 -16.69 -15.33 -12.61
C ILE A 158 -17.69 -16.14 -11.83
N ARG A 159 -18.00 -15.68 -10.61
CA ARG A 159 -18.86 -16.39 -9.68
C ARG A 159 -19.89 -15.41 -9.10
N GLN A 160 -20.99 -15.95 -8.54
CA GLN A 160 -22.01 -15.12 -7.87
C GLN A 160 -22.26 -15.61 -6.46
N THR A 161 -22.66 -14.66 -5.59
CA THR A 161 -23.04 -14.95 -4.19
C THR A 161 -24.10 -13.97 -3.70
N GLU A 162 -24.81 -14.37 -2.65
CA GLU A 162 -25.76 -13.51 -1.94
C GLU A 162 -25.09 -12.66 -0.86
N THR A 163 -23.87 -13.00 -0.46
CA THR A 163 -23.19 -12.40 0.70
C THR A 163 -22.64 -11.01 0.43
N ILE A 164 -22.52 -10.60 -0.83
CA ILE A 164 -21.97 -9.31 -1.23
C ILE A 164 -23.03 -8.42 -1.87
N ALA A 165 -22.96 -7.13 -1.60
CA ALA A 165 -23.86 -6.13 -2.17
C ALA A 165 -23.28 -5.46 -3.44
N ALA A 166 -21.96 -5.51 -3.64
CA ALA A 166 -21.30 -4.98 -4.83
C ALA A 166 -20.28 -5.98 -5.37
N PRO A 167 -19.99 -5.95 -6.68
CA PRO A 167 -18.94 -6.73 -7.29
C PRO A 167 -17.59 -6.49 -6.62
N LEU A 168 -16.77 -7.53 -6.61
CA LEU A 168 -15.39 -7.44 -6.13
C LEU A 168 -14.52 -8.51 -6.79
N SER A 169 -13.22 -8.29 -6.83
CA SER A 169 -12.25 -9.28 -7.28
C SER A 169 -11.35 -9.75 -6.15
N TYR A 170 -11.05 -11.03 -6.11
CA TYR A 170 -10.12 -11.63 -5.16
C TYR A 170 -9.27 -12.74 -5.79
N GLY A 171 -8.23 -13.17 -5.07
CA GLY A 171 -7.30 -14.20 -5.53
C GLY A 171 -6.15 -13.66 -6.38
N VAL A 172 -4.92 -13.96 -5.99
CA VAL A 172 -3.69 -13.54 -6.72
C VAL A 172 -3.35 -14.50 -7.83
N ILE A 173 -3.35 -15.81 -7.56
CA ILE A 173 -2.93 -16.87 -8.52
C ILE A 173 -4.09 -17.26 -9.42
N ARG A 174 -5.26 -17.49 -8.86
CA ARG A 174 -6.50 -17.81 -9.56
C ARG A 174 -7.53 -16.72 -9.28
N PRO A 175 -7.52 -15.64 -10.06
CA PRO A 175 -8.42 -14.51 -9.83
C PRO A 175 -9.87 -14.91 -10.07
N VAL A 176 -10.73 -14.39 -9.20
CA VAL A 176 -12.17 -14.58 -9.25
C VAL A 176 -12.83 -13.20 -9.21
N ILE A 177 -13.73 -12.94 -10.14
CA ILE A 177 -14.67 -11.82 -10.06
C ILE A 177 -15.94 -12.36 -9.40
N LEU A 178 -16.31 -11.78 -8.28
CA LEU A 178 -17.49 -12.15 -7.53
C LEU A 178 -18.58 -11.12 -7.75
N MET A 179 -19.73 -11.58 -8.26
CA MET A 179 -20.87 -10.76 -8.58
C MET A 179 -21.98 -10.97 -7.54
N PRO A 180 -22.73 -9.93 -7.16
CA PRO A 180 -23.94 -10.09 -6.36
C PRO A 180 -24.98 -10.93 -7.11
N LYS A 181 -25.77 -11.73 -6.40
CA LYS A 181 -26.87 -12.51 -6.99
C LYS A 181 -27.91 -11.60 -7.68
N ASN A 182 -28.15 -10.43 -7.12
CA ASN A 182 -29.10 -9.44 -7.64
C ASN A 182 -28.52 -8.57 -8.77
N THR A 183 -27.51 -9.07 -9.49
CA THR A 183 -26.94 -8.35 -10.64
C THR A 183 -27.94 -8.33 -11.78
N GLU A 184 -28.17 -7.17 -12.36
CA GLU A 184 -29.04 -6.98 -13.53
C GLU A 184 -28.27 -7.38 -14.80
N TRP A 185 -28.32 -8.66 -15.14
CA TRP A 185 -27.63 -9.22 -16.31
C TRP A 185 -28.12 -8.63 -17.64
N LYS A 186 -29.32 -8.04 -17.68
CA LYS A 186 -29.92 -7.42 -18.88
C LYS A 186 -29.25 -6.08 -19.23
N ASN A 187 -28.68 -5.38 -18.27
CA ASN A 187 -28.00 -4.10 -18.51
C ASN A 187 -26.54 -4.34 -18.91
N ILE A 188 -26.33 -4.68 -20.19
CA ILE A 188 -25.03 -5.04 -20.75
C ILE A 188 -24.00 -3.92 -20.59
N TYR A 189 -24.40 -2.65 -20.72
CA TYR A 189 -23.48 -1.51 -20.59
C TYR A 189 -22.94 -1.39 -19.16
N GLN A 190 -23.83 -1.44 -18.16
CA GLN A 190 -23.42 -1.36 -16.76
C GLN A 190 -22.55 -2.56 -16.39
N LEU A 191 -22.93 -3.77 -16.79
CA LEU A 191 -22.18 -4.99 -16.56
C LEU A 191 -20.76 -4.89 -17.14
N ARG A 192 -20.63 -4.38 -18.35
CA ARG A 192 -19.32 -4.22 -19.03
C ARG A 192 -18.40 -3.27 -18.27
N TYR A 193 -18.91 -2.14 -17.75
CA TYR A 193 -18.09 -1.21 -16.99
C TYR A 193 -17.60 -1.81 -15.67
N VAL A 194 -18.46 -2.57 -15.00
CA VAL A 194 -18.14 -3.26 -13.75
C VAL A 194 -17.10 -4.34 -13.98
N LEU A 195 -17.30 -5.21 -14.95
CA LEU A 195 -16.34 -6.26 -15.29
C LEU A 195 -14.98 -5.67 -15.67
N GLU A 196 -14.97 -4.56 -16.41
CA GLU A 196 -13.73 -3.87 -16.76
C GLU A 196 -13.03 -3.29 -15.54
N HIS A 197 -13.79 -2.73 -14.59
CA HIS A 197 -13.24 -2.22 -13.34
C HIS A 197 -12.53 -3.34 -12.55
N GLU A 198 -13.19 -4.46 -12.34
CA GLU A 198 -12.63 -5.64 -11.64
C GLU A 198 -11.45 -6.25 -12.41
N TYR A 199 -11.52 -6.25 -13.74
CA TYR A 199 -10.44 -6.73 -14.58
C TYR A 199 -9.17 -5.88 -14.46
N VAL A 200 -9.30 -4.55 -14.35
CA VAL A 200 -8.18 -3.65 -14.12
C VAL A 200 -7.48 -3.99 -12.80
N HIS A 201 -8.21 -4.24 -11.72
CA HIS A 201 -7.64 -4.68 -10.44
C HIS A 201 -6.87 -6.00 -10.57
N ILE A 202 -7.46 -6.99 -11.23
CA ILE A 202 -6.84 -8.30 -11.46
C ILE A 202 -5.57 -8.18 -12.30
N ARG A 203 -5.62 -7.43 -13.38
CA ARG A 203 -4.49 -7.24 -14.31
C ARG A 203 -3.30 -6.55 -13.63
N ARG A 204 -3.58 -5.59 -12.75
CA ARG A 204 -2.56 -4.80 -12.03
C ARG A 204 -2.01 -5.53 -10.79
N LEU A 205 -2.58 -6.67 -10.42
CA LEU A 205 -2.24 -7.39 -9.18
C LEU A 205 -2.52 -6.54 -7.92
N ASP A 206 -3.59 -5.76 -7.93
CA ASP A 206 -3.92 -4.85 -6.84
C ASP A 206 -4.10 -5.60 -5.50
N MET A 207 -4.61 -6.84 -5.54
CA MET A 207 -4.70 -7.70 -4.36
C MET A 207 -3.32 -8.01 -3.75
N LEU A 208 -2.31 -8.30 -4.58
CA LEU A 208 -0.95 -8.53 -4.11
C LEU A 208 -0.37 -7.26 -3.47
N THR A 209 -0.58 -6.11 -4.11
CA THR A 209 -0.14 -4.81 -3.57
C THR A 209 -0.80 -4.51 -2.22
N LYS A 210 -2.11 -4.79 -2.07
CA LYS A 210 -2.82 -4.66 -0.79
C LYS A 210 -2.21 -5.57 0.30
N LEU A 211 -1.83 -6.81 -0.03
CA LEU A 211 -1.18 -7.72 0.92
C LEU A 211 0.20 -7.20 1.37
N ILE A 212 1.01 -6.69 0.44
CA ILE A 212 2.31 -6.09 0.76
C ILE A 212 2.13 -4.84 1.63
N MET A 213 1.12 -4.03 1.36
CA MET A 213 0.77 -2.86 2.16
C MET A 213 0.36 -3.25 3.59
N ILE A 214 -0.44 -4.31 3.74
CA ILE A 214 -0.82 -4.87 5.06
C ILE A 214 0.42 -5.35 5.81
N ALA A 215 1.36 -6.02 5.14
CA ALA A 215 2.63 -6.43 5.76
C ALA A 215 3.42 -5.22 6.29
N ALA A 216 3.49 -4.12 5.52
CA ALA A 216 4.13 -2.88 5.99
C ALA A 216 3.41 -2.28 7.20
N VAL A 217 2.07 -2.29 7.23
CA VAL A 217 1.28 -1.86 8.39
C VAL A 217 1.56 -2.73 9.60
N CYS A 218 1.63 -4.06 9.46
CA CYS A 218 1.93 -4.96 10.56
C CYS A 218 3.34 -4.75 11.13
N ILE A 219 4.34 -4.53 10.27
CA ILE A 219 5.73 -4.29 10.70
C ILE A 219 5.86 -2.95 11.43
N HIS A 220 5.19 -1.92 10.92
CA HIS A 220 5.23 -0.55 11.44
C HIS A 220 3.93 -0.15 12.17
N TRP A 221 3.27 -1.09 12.83
CA TRP A 221 1.95 -0.92 13.46
C TRP A 221 1.88 0.28 14.42
N PHE A 222 3.00 0.62 15.05
CA PHE A 222 3.16 1.73 16.00
C PHE A 222 3.21 3.10 15.32
N ASN A 223 3.35 3.15 13.99
CA ASN A 223 3.46 4.40 13.24
C ASN A 223 2.10 4.80 12.64
N PRO A 224 1.44 5.87 13.13
CA PRO A 224 0.12 6.27 12.66
C PRO A 224 0.11 6.71 11.19
N LEU A 225 1.24 7.23 10.66
CA LEU A 225 1.31 7.66 9.27
C LEU A 225 1.33 6.48 8.28
N VAL A 226 1.77 5.31 8.69
CA VAL A 226 1.65 4.09 7.87
C VAL A 226 0.18 3.66 7.73
N TRP A 227 -0.65 3.88 8.75
CA TRP A 227 -2.11 3.67 8.67
C TRP A 227 -2.77 4.70 7.73
N VAL A 228 -2.35 5.97 7.80
CA VAL A 228 -2.82 7.00 6.85
C VAL A 228 -2.43 6.62 5.43
N MET A 229 -1.19 6.16 5.21
CA MET A 229 -0.73 5.65 3.91
C MET A 229 -1.63 4.51 3.43
N TYR A 230 -1.95 3.53 4.27
CA TYR A 230 -2.84 2.42 3.93
C TYR A 230 -4.23 2.89 3.45
N ILE A 231 -4.82 3.84 4.15
CA ILE A 231 -6.14 4.39 3.80
C ILE A 231 -6.07 5.14 2.46
N LEU A 232 -5.10 6.04 2.31
CA LEU A 232 -4.96 6.86 1.10
C LEU A 232 -4.55 6.04 -0.11
N PHE A 233 -3.69 5.04 0.07
CA PHE A 233 -3.33 4.10 -0.98
C PHE A 233 -4.56 3.37 -1.53
N ASN A 234 -5.43 2.82 -0.67
CA ASN A 234 -6.65 2.15 -1.12
C ASN A 234 -7.57 3.10 -1.90
N ARG A 235 -7.70 4.36 -1.45
CA ARG A 235 -8.47 5.38 -2.19
C ARG A 235 -7.87 5.68 -3.56
N ASP A 236 -6.56 5.90 -3.63
CA ASP A 236 -5.88 6.21 -4.89
C ASP A 236 -5.89 5.02 -5.87
N LEU A 237 -5.93 3.80 -5.35
CA LEU A 237 -6.07 2.58 -6.13
C LEU A 237 -7.42 2.55 -6.83
N GLU A 238 -8.52 2.84 -6.12
CA GLU A 238 -9.86 2.96 -6.70
C GLU A 238 -9.94 4.11 -7.73
N LEU A 239 -9.44 5.31 -7.37
CA LEU A 239 -9.42 6.46 -8.28
C LEU A 239 -8.63 6.20 -9.57
N SER A 240 -7.53 5.47 -9.46
CA SER A 240 -6.71 5.09 -10.63
C SER A 240 -7.38 4.01 -11.49
N CYS A 241 -8.18 3.13 -10.86
CA CYS A 241 -8.98 2.15 -11.57
C CYS A 241 -10.09 2.84 -12.36
N ASP A 242 -10.85 3.72 -11.71
CA ASP A 242 -11.90 4.52 -12.35
C ASP A 242 -11.36 5.36 -13.52
N GLU A 243 -10.22 6.02 -13.34
CA GLU A 243 -9.56 6.78 -14.42
C GLU A 243 -9.20 5.87 -15.59
N THR A 244 -8.76 4.64 -15.33
CA THR A 244 -8.38 3.68 -16.37
C THR A 244 -9.61 3.22 -17.16
N VAL A 245 -10.72 2.91 -16.49
CA VAL A 245 -11.99 2.54 -17.12
C VAL A 245 -12.50 3.68 -18.01
N VAL A 246 -12.61 4.90 -17.47
CA VAL A 246 -13.10 6.07 -18.23
C VAL A 246 -12.22 6.35 -19.44
N ARG A 247 -10.88 6.24 -19.32
CA ARG A 247 -9.99 6.45 -20.46
C ARG A 247 -10.12 5.37 -21.52
N ARG A 248 -10.44 4.15 -21.14
CA ARG A 248 -10.59 3.03 -22.07
C ARG A 248 -11.87 3.11 -22.88
N PHE A 249 -12.98 3.52 -22.27
CA PHE A 249 -14.28 3.61 -22.93
C PHE A 249 -14.59 5.00 -23.53
N GLY A 250 -13.80 6.01 -23.19
CA GLY A 250 -14.02 7.38 -23.64
C GLY A 250 -14.59 8.29 -22.55
N MET A 251 -14.44 9.60 -22.77
CA MET A 251 -14.85 10.60 -21.77
C MET A 251 -16.38 10.75 -21.65
N ASP A 252 -17.11 10.29 -22.63
CA ASP A 252 -18.57 10.43 -22.72
C ASP A 252 -19.31 9.50 -21.76
N ILE A 253 -18.65 8.43 -21.28
CA ILE A 253 -19.26 7.48 -20.35
C ILE A 253 -19.30 7.95 -18.89
N LYS A 254 -18.68 9.08 -18.55
CA LYS A 254 -18.49 9.50 -17.13
C LYS A 254 -19.76 9.50 -16.32
N SER A 255 -20.85 10.08 -16.86
CA SER A 255 -22.13 10.14 -16.18
C SER A 255 -22.74 8.75 -15.98
N VAL A 256 -22.75 7.94 -17.05
CA VAL A 256 -23.30 6.57 -17.01
C VAL A 256 -22.51 5.69 -16.05
N TYR A 257 -21.17 5.80 -16.08
CA TYR A 257 -20.30 5.06 -15.16
C TYR A 257 -20.46 5.50 -13.70
N ALA A 258 -20.55 6.82 -13.45
CA ALA A 258 -20.81 7.34 -12.11
C ALA A 258 -22.17 6.86 -11.56
N THR A 259 -23.21 6.87 -12.39
CA THR A 259 -24.54 6.33 -12.01
C THR A 259 -24.46 4.84 -11.68
N ALA A 260 -23.69 4.07 -12.46
CA ALA A 260 -23.48 2.64 -12.16
C ALA A 260 -22.82 2.43 -10.79
N LEU A 261 -21.82 3.25 -10.42
CA LEU A 261 -21.20 3.19 -9.11
C LEU A 261 -22.17 3.56 -7.97
N ILE A 262 -23.01 4.58 -8.16
CA ILE A 262 -24.03 4.97 -7.17
C ILE A 262 -25.01 3.83 -6.94
N SER A 263 -25.56 3.23 -7.99
CA SER A 263 -26.54 2.14 -7.88
C SER A 263 -25.97 0.90 -7.17
N MET A 264 -24.68 0.66 -7.27
CA MET A 264 -24.00 -0.40 -6.52
C MET A 264 -23.84 -0.07 -5.05
N GLU A 265 -23.57 1.19 -4.71
CA GLU A 265 -23.40 1.60 -3.32
C GLU A 265 -24.72 1.68 -2.57
N GLU A 266 -25.80 2.10 -3.23
CA GLU A 266 -27.15 2.10 -2.65
C GLU A 266 -27.57 0.70 -2.22
N LYS A 267 -27.19 -0.34 -2.98
CA LYS A 267 -27.42 -1.74 -2.63
C LYS A 267 -26.63 -2.19 -1.39
N LYS A 268 -25.48 -1.54 -1.07
CA LYS A 268 -24.69 -1.80 0.14
C LYS A 268 -25.29 -1.20 1.42
N SER A 269 -26.01 -0.10 1.31
CA SER A 269 -26.39 0.74 2.46
C SER A 269 -27.40 0.08 3.42
N GLY A 270 -27.90 -1.13 3.12
CA GLY A 270 -28.87 -1.85 3.96
C GLY A 270 -28.30 -2.49 5.23
N LEU A 271 -27.00 -2.55 5.48
CA LEU A 271 -26.45 -3.50 6.45
C LEU A 271 -25.78 -2.94 7.71
N THR A 272 -25.32 -1.68 7.78
CA THR A 272 -24.82 -1.14 9.08
C THR A 272 -24.68 0.39 9.10
N PRO A 273 -25.28 1.10 10.09
CA PRO A 273 -25.19 2.57 10.22
C PRO A 273 -23.78 3.11 10.50
N LEU A 274 -22.91 2.32 11.16
CA LEU A 274 -21.56 2.73 11.55
C LEU A 274 -20.53 2.69 10.38
N CYS A 275 -20.76 1.88 9.35
CA CYS A 275 -19.91 1.81 8.17
C CYS A 275 -20.30 2.80 7.07
N ASN A 276 -21.51 3.35 7.12
CA ASN A 276 -22.08 4.14 6.03
C ASN A 276 -21.41 5.50 5.81
N SER A 277 -20.92 6.17 6.86
CA SER A 277 -20.32 7.50 6.70
C SER A 277 -18.95 7.47 6.00
N PHE A 278 -18.13 6.47 6.25
CA PHE A 278 -16.83 6.30 5.57
C PHE A 278 -16.99 5.83 4.12
N SER A 279 -17.94 4.95 3.86
CA SER A 279 -18.27 4.46 2.52
C SER A 279 -18.85 5.57 1.65
N LYS A 280 -19.79 6.37 2.18
CA LYS A 280 -20.41 7.48 1.47
C LYS A 280 -19.39 8.54 1.03
N ASN A 281 -18.46 8.91 1.90
CA ASN A 281 -17.41 9.86 1.56
C ASN A 281 -16.46 9.31 0.47
N ALA A 282 -16.17 8.01 0.49
CA ALA A 282 -15.31 7.37 -0.50
C ALA A 282 -15.95 7.35 -1.90
N ILE A 283 -17.26 7.03 -2.00
CA ILE A 283 -17.97 7.03 -3.29
C ILE A 283 -18.11 8.44 -3.85
N GLU A 284 -18.39 9.43 -3.00
CA GLU A 284 -18.46 10.83 -3.41
C GLU A 284 -17.11 11.32 -3.96
N GLU A 285 -15.99 10.96 -3.33
CA GLU A 285 -14.64 11.27 -3.83
C GLU A 285 -14.41 10.63 -5.21
N ARG A 286 -14.82 9.36 -5.42
CA ARG A 286 -14.73 8.66 -6.72
C ARG A 286 -15.54 9.39 -7.79
N ILE A 287 -16.81 9.70 -7.53
CA ILE A 287 -17.69 10.39 -8.47
C ILE A 287 -17.11 11.76 -8.85
N ARG A 288 -16.73 12.57 -7.86
CA ARG A 288 -16.07 13.86 -8.12
C ARG A 288 -14.81 13.71 -8.98
N ALA A 289 -14.01 12.69 -8.69
CA ALA A 289 -12.79 12.43 -9.45
C ALA A 289 -13.09 12.03 -10.88
N ILE A 290 -14.08 11.15 -11.12
CA ILE A 290 -14.53 10.71 -12.44
C ILE A 290 -14.98 11.93 -13.29
N MET A 291 -15.82 12.79 -12.71
CA MET A 291 -16.31 13.97 -13.42
C MET A 291 -15.20 14.96 -13.77
N LYS A 292 -14.15 15.05 -12.94
CA LYS A 292 -12.99 15.92 -13.16
C LYS A 292 -11.92 15.32 -14.07
N ILE A 293 -12.02 14.08 -14.53
CA ILE A 293 -11.05 13.48 -15.45
C ILE A 293 -11.00 14.32 -16.73
N LYS A 294 -9.81 14.76 -17.11
CA LYS A 294 -9.51 15.47 -18.36
C LYS A 294 -8.57 14.64 -19.23
N LYS A 295 -8.47 14.97 -20.51
CA LYS A 295 -7.41 14.40 -21.35
C LYS A 295 -6.05 14.73 -20.72
N THR A 296 -5.17 13.74 -20.62
CA THR A 296 -3.85 13.94 -20.01
C THR A 296 -3.03 14.86 -20.87
N SER A 297 -2.61 16.00 -20.33
CA SER A 297 -1.64 16.87 -21.00
C SER A 297 -0.25 16.20 -20.95
N LYS A 298 0.54 16.32 -22.03
CA LYS A 298 1.95 15.89 -22.05
C LYS A 298 2.74 16.55 -20.91
N PHE A 299 2.43 17.79 -20.60
CA PHE A 299 3.04 18.54 -19.48
C PHE A 299 2.75 17.89 -18.11
N ALA A 300 1.53 17.42 -17.86
CA ALA A 300 1.19 16.70 -16.61
C ALA A 300 1.97 15.38 -16.48
N VAL A 301 2.24 14.68 -17.59
CA VAL A 301 3.06 13.46 -17.58
C VAL A 301 4.52 13.78 -17.25
N ILE A 302 5.08 14.85 -17.84
CA ILE A 302 6.45 15.29 -17.55
C ILE A 302 6.59 15.69 -16.08
N ILE A 303 5.67 16.50 -15.55
CA ILE A 303 5.68 16.88 -14.12
C ILE A 303 5.60 15.64 -13.22
N SER A 304 4.76 14.66 -13.57
CA SER A 304 4.65 13.44 -12.78
C SER A 304 5.95 12.63 -12.77
N ALA A 305 6.65 12.56 -13.91
CA ALA A 305 7.95 11.88 -14.02
C ALA A 305 9.03 12.61 -13.20
N VAL A 306 9.13 13.93 -13.32
CA VAL A 306 10.05 14.75 -12.53
C VAL A 306 9.79 14.57 -11.02
N LEU A 307 8.53 14.62 -10.60
CA LEU A 307 8.15 14.47 -9.21
C LEU A 307 8.52 13.09 -8.65
N VAL A 308 8.32 12.02 -9.43
CA VAL A 308 8.75 10.67 -9.05
C VAL A 308 10.26 10.62 -8.88
N ILE A 309 11.04 11.19 -9.81
CA ILE A 309 12.50 11.24 -9.73
C ILE A 309 12.95 12.03 -8.49
N CYS A 310 12.36 13.19 -8.22
CA CYS A 310 12.70 14.00 -7.04
C CYS A 310 12.40 13.29 -5.71
N VAL A 311 11.41 12.42 -5.65
CA VAL A 311 11.07 11.67 -4.42
C VAL A 311 11.96 10.42 -4.26
N THR A 312 12.52 9.90 -5.36
CA THR A 312 13.40 8.72 -5.34
C THR A 312 14.87 9.06 -5.09
N GLY A 313 15.35 10.25 -5.50
CA GLY A 313 16.73 10.74 -5.32
C GLY A 313 16.95 11.37 -3.97
#